data_6c08ea27aca475fe96e91ad94b8f6476
#
_entry.id   6c08ea27aca475fe96e91ad94b8f6476
#
_cell.length_a   1.000
_cell.length_b   1.000
_cell.length_c   1.000
_cell.angle_alpha   90.00
_cell.angle_beta   90.00
_cell.angle_gamma   90.00
#
_symmetry.space_group_name_H-M   'P 1'
#
loop_
_entity.id
_entity.type
_entity.pdbx_description
1 polymer ?
#
loop_
_entity_poly.entity_id
_entity_poly.type
_entity_poly.pdbx_seq_one_letter_code
_entity_poly.pdbx_strand_id
1 'polypeptide(L)'
;MSNETNNRRVLLSLRNVDVKFNVRGRILTAIRNVSLDIYEHESLAIVGESGSGKSVLTKTFAGMLDSNGFIPNGSIIFSDDEISKTDVTLTPANRKLLDRLIDMLNRHSPLERGAAEFRAIREKEKAIESAQGLSLDEEADFAARIKELGDDIVDRNNYLWTLDRRADAAEFAATQAKIKEISARKDALERERDALKKQRAAAYKADTARKAADQQALQALRAKREEKIAAPDQAGKPYGLRDDVLERNRRIAYEILLSIDRYPKHDQVLFRRRLERNFKSAMCIGENLNDPEILNRVFEDVTFRVEFRSYDEAENKLHGYSIIDCAKVKYTKDWQQIRGARIATVFQYPMTSLNPVFTIGKQIMTVIQKHQQCSNAEARERTIDIMRKVGIPNPEDRFDDYPFEYSGGMRQRIVIAIALSCQPKILICDEPTTALDVTIQAQILRLIKDLQKELGFTTVFITHDLGVVANIAERVAVLYGGQIVEIGSVEDVFYDPRHPYTWALLSSLPQLCEKGTDLFSIPGTPPSLYNKIVGDAFAPRSQYAMAIDLKEEPPMFQVSETHFAKTWLLDPAAPKVEAPANIQNLHEKISKTYIEYEA
;
A
#
# COMPACT_ATOMS: atom_id res chain seq x y z
N MET A 1 -2.45 -20.36 24.14
CA MET A 1 -2.42 -20.04 22.69
C MET A 1 -1.48 -18.88 22.32
N SER A 2 -0.74 -18.29 23.24
CA SER A 2 0.07 -17.07 23.05
C SER A 2 1.49 -17.26 22.46
N ASN A 3 1.95 -18.47 22.18
CA ASN A 3 3.30 -18.72 21.66
C ASN A 3 3.39 -19.12 20.16
N GLU A 4 2.26 -19.26 19.46
CA GLU A 4 2.26 -19.71 18.06
C GLU A 4 2.32 -18.57 17.04
N THR A 5 1.96 -17.36 17.42
CA THR A 5 1.95 -16.20 16.50
C THR A 5 3.33 -15.67 16.15
N ASN A 6 4.34 -15.90 16.99
CA ASN A 6 5.67 -15.33 16.82
C ASN A 6 6.56 -16.05 15.78
N ASN A 7 6.07 -17.14 15.14
CA ASN A 7 6.83 -17.93 14.16
C ASN A 7 6.14 -18.08 12.79
N ARG A 8 5.04 -17.36 12.55
CA ARG A 8 4.34 -17.42 11.25
C ARG A 8 5.06 -16.59 10.21
N ARG A 9 5.14 -17.12 9.00
CA ARG A 9 5.71 -16.40 7.85
C ARG A 9 4.81 -15.24 7.45
N VAL A 10 5.39 -14.08 7.18
CA VAL A 10 4.67 -12.94 6.59
C VAL A 10 4.36 -13.25 5.12
N LEU A 11 3.09 -13.32 4.78
CA LEU A 11 2.60 -13.57 3.42
C LEU A 11 2.48 -12.30 2.61
N LEU A 12 1.96 -11.22 3.23
CA LEU A 12 1.84 -9.91 2.61
C LEU A 12 2.28 -8.82 3.60
N SER A 13 3.18 -7.95 3.15
CA SER A 13 3.74 -6.87 3.96
C SER A 13 3.50 -5.52 3.29
N LEU A 14 2.71 -4.67 3.92
CA LEU A 14 2.52 -3.28 3.54
C LEU A 14 3.45 -2.40 4.35
N ARG A 15 4.12 -1.43 3.73
CA ARG A 15 4.99 -0.45 4.40
C ARG A 15 4.72 0.95 3.87
N ASN A 16 4.27 1.83 4.76
CA ASN A 16 4.03 3.26 4.51
C ASN A 16 3.19 3.52 3.25
N VAL A 17 2.14 2.72 3.05
CA VAL A 17 1.32 2.75 1.84
C VAL A 17 0.36 3.94 1.88
N ASP A 18 0.44 4.78 0.84
CA ASP A 18 -0.54 5.81 0.53
C ASP A 18 -1.37 5.40 -0.69
N VAL A 19 -2.69 5.64 -0.64
CA VAL A 19 -3.56 5.46 -1.82
C VAL A 19 -4.34 6.74 -2.06
N LYS A 20 -4.24 7.24 -3.30
CA LYS A 20 -4.89 8.48 -3.71
C LYS A 20 -5.73 8.25 -4.96
N PHE A 21 -6.81 9.03 -5.08
CA PHE A 21 -7.68 9.03 -6.25
C PHE A 21 -7.76 10.43 -6.85
N ASN A 22 -7.71 10.50 -8.17
CA ASN A 22 -8.00 11.73 -8.89
C ASN A 22 -9.51 11.79 -9.19
N VAL A 23 -10.23 12.64 -8.47
CA VAL A 23 -11.68 12.79 -8.61
C VAL A 23 -11.96 14.20 -9.09
N ARG A 24 -12.34 14.35 -10.36
CA ARG A 24 -12.68 15.65 -10.99
C ARG A 24 -11.61 16.73 -10.78
N GLY A 25 -10.33 16.35 -10.91
CA GLY A 25 -9.19 17.26 -10.73
C GLY A 25 -8.76 17.53 -9.28
N ARG A 26 -9.44 16.93 -8.31
CA ARG A 26 -9.05 16.94 -6.88
C ARG A 26 -8.42 15.62 -6.48
N ILE A 27 -7.48 15.67 -5.56
CA ILE A 27 -6.86 14.48 -4.99
C ILE A 27 -7.57 14.10 -3.69
N LEU A 28 -8.20 12.93 -3.69
CA LEU A 28 -8.73 12.27 -2.51
C LEU A 28 -7.66 11.34 -1.95
N THR A 29 -7.27 11.50 -0.68
CA THR A 29 -6.31 10.59 -0.02
C THR A 29 -7.08 9.56 0.80
N ALA A 30 -7.32 8.39 0.21
CA ALA A 30 -8.14 7.35 0.81
C ALA A 30 -7.40 6.51 1.86
N ILE A 31 -6.10 6.28 1.66
CA ILE A 31 -5.21 5.57 2.59
C ILE A 31 -3.97 6.43 2.82
N ARG A 32 -3.55 6.52 4.08
CA ARG A 32 -2.46 7.37 4.54
C ARG A 32 -1.49 6.58 5.40
N ASN A 33 -0.26 6.42 4.93
CA ASN A 33 0.86 5.85 5.67
C ASN A 33 0.51 4.54 6.43
N VAL A 34 -0.14 3.59 5.73
CA VAL A 34 -0.54 2.31 6.33
C VAL A 34 0.61 1.32 6.23
N SER A 35 0.96 0.72 7.38
CA SER A 35 1.86 -0.42 7.50
C SER A 35 1.13 -1.58 8.17
N LEU A 36 1.19 -2.78 7.57
CA LEU A 36 0.45 -3.96 8.02
C LEU A 36 1.14 -5.22 7.53
N ASP A 37 1.34 -6.18 8.41
CA ASP A 37 1.74 -7.54 8.06
C ASP A 37 0.55 -8.49 8.11
N ILE A 38 0.38 -9.30 7.09
CA ILE A 38 -0.60 -10.39 7.03
C ILE A 38 0.19 -11.70 7.00
N TYR A 39 -0.09 -12.59 7.96
CA TYR A 39 0.64 -13.84 8.14
C TYR A 39 -0.05 -15.01 7.43
N GLU A 40 0.72 -16.07 7.16
CA GLU A 40 0.16 -17.31 6.63
C GLU A 40 -0.82 -17.94 7.64
N HIS A 41 -1.95 -18.43 7.13
CA HIS A 41 -2.98 -19.16 7.89
C HIS A 41 -3.67 -18.36 9.00
N GLU A 42 -3.55 -17.02 9.00
CA GLU A 42 -4.27 -16.19 9.97
C GLU A 42 -5.66 -15.77 9.49
N SER A 43 -6.49 -15.37 10.43
CA SER A 43 -7.73 -14.62 10.21
C SER A 43 -7.56 -13.21 10.72
N LEU A 44 -7.37 -12.24 9.82
CA LEU A 44 -7.28 -10.82 10.13
C LEU A 44 -8.61 -10.13 9.84
N ALA A 45 -9.11 -9.34 10.79
CA ALA A 45 -10.25 -8.46 10.56
C ALA A 45 -9.80 -7.00 10.40
N ILE A 46 -10.35 -6.30 9.43
CA ILE A 46 -10.19 -4.84 9.25
C ILE A 46 -11.55 -4.20 9.56
N VAL A 47 -11.60 -3.43 10.64
CA VAL A 47 -12.83 -2.81 11.14
C VAL A 47 -12.78 -1.29 11.11
N GLY A 48 -13.93 -0.64 11.15
CA GLY A 48 -14.05 0.83 11.18
C GLY A 48 -15.35 1.31 10.57
N GLU A 49 -15.63 2.60 10.68
CA GLU A 49 -16.83 3.24 10.09
C GLU A 49 -16.84 3.15 8.55
N SER A 50 -18.04 3.31 7.96
CA SER A 50 -18.17 3.44 6.49
C SER A 50 -17.32 4.63 6.00
N GLY A 51 -16.64 4.45 4.87
CA GLY A 51 -15.74 5.48 4.32
C GLY A 51 -14.36 5.57 4.96
N SER A 52 -14.01 4.75 5.98
CA SER A 52 -12.67 4.76 6.61
C SER A 52 -11.54 4.27 5.72
N GLY A 53 -11.84 3.65 4.55
CA GLY A 53 -10.85 3.15 3.60
C GLY A 53 -10.66 1.64 3.56
N LYS A 54 -11.41 0.83 4.33
CA LYS A 54 -11.26 -0.64 4.44
C LYS A 54 -11.22 -1.35 3.09
N SER A 55 -12.25 -1.20 2.28
CA SER A 55 -12.32 -1.83 0.95
C SER A 55 -11.29 -1.26 -0.03
N VAL A 56 -10.87 0.01 0.13
CA VAL A 56 -9.78 0.58 -0.67
C VAL A 56 -8.46 -0.10 -0.33
N LEU A 57 -8.17 -0.31 0.95
CA LEU A 57 -6.93 -0.97 1.40
C LEU A 57 -6.83 -2.39 0.82
N THR A 58 -7.89 -3.19 0.91
CA THR A 58 -7.87 -4.56 0.37
C THR A 58 -7.85 -4.59 -1.16
N LYS A 59 -8.60 -3.71 -1.83
CA LYS A 59 -8.53 -3.55 -3.29
C LYS A 59 -7.12 -3.16 -3.77
N THR A 60 -6.36 -2.44 -2.95
CA THR A 60 -5.01 -2.00 -3.29
C THR A 60 -4.09 -3.19 -3.47
N PHE A 61 -3.99 -4.08 -2.50
CA PHE A 61 -3.10 -5.23 -2.62
C PHE A 61 -3.69 -6.38 -3.47
N ALA A 62 -5.00 -6.40 -3.68
CA ALA A 62 -5.64 -7.30 -4.64
C ALA A 62 -5.52 -6.82 -6.10
N GLY A 63 -4.96 -5.63 -6.32
CA GLY A 63 -4.82 -5.04 -7.66
C GLY A 63 -6.14 -4.64 -8.30
N MET A 64 -7.13 -4.28 -7.51
CA MET A 64 -8.47 -3.92 -7.95
C MET A 64 -8.79 -2.43 -7.71
N LEU A 65 -7.76 -1.57 -7.67
CA LEU A 65 -7.98 -0.13 -7.64
C LEU A 65 -8.66 0.34 -8.94
N ASP A 66 -9.57 1.28 -8.81
CA ASP A 66 -10.17 1.96 -9.95
C ASP A 66 -9.11 2.71 -10.76
N SER A 67 -9.39 2.96 -12.04
CA SER A 67 -8.43 3.54 -12.98
C SER A 67 -7.93 4.94 -12.61
N ASN A 68 -8.67 5.67 -11.77
CA ASN A 68 -8.29 6.99 -11.22
C ASN A 68 -7.53 6.88 -9.89
N GLY A 69 -7.34 5.66 -9.36
CA GLY A 69 -6.58 5.39 -8.13
C GLY A 69 -5.10 5.11 -8.42
N PHE A 70 -4.21 5.57 -7.54
CA PHE A 70 -2.78 5.34 -7.65
C PHE A 70 -2.12 5.29 -6.27
N ILE A 71 -0.96 4.63 -6.21
CA ILE A 71 -0.14 4.46 -5.00
C ILE A 71 1.08 5.37 -5.16
N PRO A 72 1.11 6.58 -4.55
CA PRO A 72 2.25 7.49 -4.68
C PRO A 72 3.45 7.06 -3.84
N ASN A 73 3.24 6.41 -2.71
CA ASN A 73 4.27 5.99 -1.76
C ASN A 73 3.99 4.61 -1.20
N GLY A 74 5.04 3.98 -0.69
CA GLY A 74 4.99 2.71 0.00
C GLY A 74 5.27 1.50 -0.88
N SER A 75 5.33 0.34 -0.24
CA SER A 75 5.53 -0.96 -0.88
C SER A 75 4.52 -1.97 -0.36
N ILE A 76 4.16 -2.94 -1.19
CA ILE A 76 3.25 -4.03 -0.88
C ILE A 76 3.91 -5.32 -1.34
N ILE A 77 4.69 -5.93 -0.45
CA ILE A 77 5.49 -7.12 -0.76
C ILE A 77 4.64 -8.36 -0.51
N PHE A 78 4.45 -9.14 -1.56
CA PHE A 78 3.77 -10.43 -1.51
C PHE A 78 4.77 -11.57 -1.58
N SER A 79 4.78 -12.45 -0.57
CA SER A 79 5.72 -13.56 -0.43
C SER A 79 5.04 -14.88 -0.85
N ASP A 80 5.30 -15.32 -2.07
CA ASP A 80 4.79 -16.59 -2.61
C ASP A 80 5.92 -17.33 -3.33
N ASP A 81 6.27 -18.52 -2.83
CA ASP A 81 7.43 -19.27 -3.34
C ASP A 81 7.25 -19.73 -4.78
N GLU A 82 6.03 -20.03 -5.22
CA GLU A 82 5.78 -20.55 -6.57
C GLU A 82 5.97 -19.48 -7.64
N ILE A 83 5.45 -18.24 -7.39
CA ILE A 83 5.56 -17.15 -8.37
C ILE A 83 6.85 -16.34 -8.19
N SER A 84 7.51 -16.45 -7.03
CA SER A 84 8.78 -15.77 -6.76
C SER A 84 9.99 -16.50 -7.32
N LYS A 85 9.95 -17.83 -7.47
CA LYS A 85 11.04 -18.58 -8.11
C LYS A 85 11.24 -18.12 -9.55
N THR A 86 12.47 -17.80 -9.88
CA THR A 86 12.86 -17.32 -11.21
C THR A 86 14.12 -18.04 -11.63
N ASP A 87 14.03 -18.80 -12.70
CA ASP A 87 15.14 -19.60 -13.24
C ASP A 87 15.49 -19.11 -14.63
N VAL A 88 16.76 -18.77 -14.86
CA VAL A 88 17.24 -18.30 -16.16
C VAL A 88 18.41 -19.15 -16.62
N THR A 89 18.21 -19.83 -17.76
CA THR A 89 19.30 -20.58 -18.41
C THR A 89 20.28 -19.61 -19.08
N LEU A 90 21.57 -19.80 -18.82
CA LEU A 90 22.65 -19.02 -19.43
C LEU A 90 22.90 -19.48 -20.87
N THR A 91 21.97 -19.19 -21.77
CA THR A 91 22.19 -19.33 -23.23
C THR A 91 23.38 -18.46 -23.66
N PRO A 92 23.98 -18.71 -24.84
CA PRO A 92 25.05 -17.86 -25.36
C PRO A 92 24.69 -16.37 -25.41
N ALA A 93 23.41 -16.05 -25.67
CA ALA A 93 22.90 -14.68 -25.69
C ALA A 93 22.85 -14.06 -24.28
N ASN A 94 22.32 -14.83 -23.30
CA ASN A 94 22.23 -14.41 -21.90
C ASN A 94 23.63 -14.28 -21.27
N ARG A 95 24.56 -15.17 -21.61
CA ARG A 95 25.95 -15.07 -21.18
C ARG A 95 26.63 -13.81 -21.70
N LYS A 96 26.48 -13.52 -22.99
CA LYS A 96 27.00 -12.27 -23.58
C LYS A 96 26.36 -11.01 -22.96
N LEU A 97 25.08 -11.08 -22.57
CA LEU A 97 24.42 -9.99 -21.85
C LEU A 97 24.99 -9.85 -20.45
N LEU A 98 25.16 -10.96 -19.73
CA LEU A 98 25.74 -10.99 -18.38
C LEU A 98 27.14 -10.37 -18.36
N ASP A 99 28.02 -10.77 -19.29
CA ASP A 99 29.36 -10.21 -19.42
C ASP A 99 29.33 -8.68 -19.59
N ARG A 100 28.44 -8.19 -20.44
CA ARG A 100 28.24 -6.73 -20.63
C ARG A 100 27.77 -6.02 -19.35
N LEU A 101 26.90 -6.66 -18.58
CA LEU A 101 26.41 -6.09 -17.30
C LEU A 101 27.54 -6.03 -16.28
N ILE A 102 28.35 -7.10 -16.17
CA ILE A 102 29.52 -7.13 -15.29
C ILE A 102 30.51 -6.04 -15.70
N ASP A 103 30.86 -5.96 -16.99
CA ASP A 103 31.77 -4.94 -17.51
C ASP A 103 31.26 -3.52 -17.24
N MET A 104 29.97 -3.28 -17.40
CA MET A 104 29.33 -1.99 -17.11
C MET A 104 29.46 -1.62 -15.64
N LEU A 105 29.12 -2.54 -14.72
CA LEU A 105 29.23 -2.32 -13.28
C LEU A 105 30.68 -2.09 -12.85
N ASN A 106 31.61 -2.90 -13.33
CA ASN A 106 33.06 -2.77 -13.05
C ASN A 106 33.60 -1.42 -13.53
N ARG A 107 33.18 -0.97 -14.72
CA ARG A 107 33.58 0.33 -15.28
C ARG A 107 33.10 1.51 -14.48
N HIS A 108 31.92 1.39 -13.84
CA HIS A 108 31.33 2.50 -13.06
C HIS A 108 31.71 2.45 -11.57
N SER A 109 32.15 1.32 -11.01
CA SER A 109 32.52 1.19 -9.60
C SER A 109 33.54 2.22 -9.10
N PRO A 110 34.56 2.66 -9.87
CA PRO A 110 35.47 3.70 -9.42
C PRO A 110 34.79 5.03 -9.05
N LEU A 111 33.57 5.28 -9.57
CA LEU A 111 32.81 6.50 -9.26
C LEU A 111 32.45 6.60 -7.76
N GLU A 112 32.35 5.46 -7.06
CA GLU A 112 32.07 5.38 -5.62
C GLU A 112 33.12 6.13 -4.80
N ARG A 113 34.39 6.11 -5.22
CA ARG A 113 35.49 6.83 -4.54
C ARG A 113 35.37 8.34 -4.63
N GLY A 114 34.79 8.83 -5.72
CA GLY A 114 34.53 10.25 -5.96
C GLY A 114 33.18 10.75 -5.44
N ALA A 115 32.50 9.99 -4.60
CA ALA A 115 31.14 10.28 -4.18
C ALA A 115 31.02 11.53 -3.29
N ALA A 116 32.00 11.75 -2.40
CA ALA A 116 32.04 12.96 -1.55
C ALA A 116 32.17 14.22 -2.40
N GLU A 117 33.10 14.19 -3.37
CA GLU A 117 33.32 15.27 -4.30
C GLU A 117 32.11 15.49 -5.22
N PHE A 118 31.45 14.40 -5.64
CA PHE A 118 30.22 14.50 -6.43
C PHE A 118 29.10 15.18 -5.66
N ARG A 119 28.92 14.87 -4.37
CA ARG A 119 27.96 15.57 -3.51
C ARG A 119 28.31 17.05 -3.36
N ALA A 120 29.58 17.36 -3.10
CA ALA A 120 30.04 18.75 -3.01
C ALA A 120 29.82 19.53 -4.33
N ILE A 121 30.05 18.90 -5.49
CA ILE A 121 29.72 19.49 -6.81
C ILE A 121 28.23 19.78 -6.92
N ARG A 122 27.38 18.83 -6.55
CA ARG A 122 25.92 19.00 -6.57
C ARG A 122 25.41 20.09 -5.63
N GLU A 123 25.98 20.18 -4.42
CA GLU A 123 25.67 21.26 -3.48
C GLU A 123 26.09 22.62 -4.04
N LYS A 124 27.27 22.69 -4.65
CA LYS A 124 27.74 23.93 -5.29
C LYS A 124 26.89 24.31 -6.49
N GLU A 125 26.49 23.35 -7.33
CA GLU A 125 25.58 23.58 -8.47
C GLU A 125 24.22 24.09 -7.96
N LYS A 126 23.64 23.49 -6.91
CA LYS A 126 22.39 23.95 -6.27
C LYS A 126 22.54 25.37 -5.69
N ALA A 127 23.68 25.67 -5.07
CA ALA A 127 23.94 27.02 -4.53
C ALA A 127 24.01 28.06 -5.66
N ILE A 128 24.57 27.70 -6.82
CA ILE A 128 24.60 28.55 -8.01
C ILE A 128 23.20 28.72 -8.60
N GLU A 129 22.42 27.64 -8.70
CA GLU A 129 21.03 27.70 -9.16
C GLU A 129 20.17 28.57 -8.24
N SER A 130 20.32 28.44 -6.92
CA SER A 130 19.63 29.31 -5.94
C SER A 130 20.06 30.77 -6.04
N ALA A 131 21.34 31.04 -6.36
CA ALA A 131 21.82 32.39 -6.60
C ALA A 131 21.30 33.00 -7.91
N GLN A 132 21.01 32.17 -8.91
CA GLN A 132 20.42 32.58 -10.19
C GLN A 132 18.89 32.64 -10.16
N GLY A 133 18.26 31.96 -9.19
CA GLY A 133 16.82 31.81 -9.09
C GLY A 133 16.30 32.05 -7.68
N LEU A 134 15.37 31.23 -7.28
CA LEU A 134 14.87 31.14 -5.90
C LEU A 134 15.55 29.96 -5.20
N SER A 135 15.72 30.07 -3.87
CA SER A 135 16.09 28.90 -3.06
C SER A 135 14.97 27.88 -3.07
N LEU A 136 15.28 26.63 -2.70
CA LEU A 136 14.28 25.58 -2.58
C LEU A 136 13.16 25.95 -1.60
N ASP A 137 13.51 26.62 -0.49
CA ASP A 137 12.56 27.06 0.54
C ASP A 137 11.66 28.18 0.02
N GLU A 138 12.22 29.16 -0.71
CA GLU A 138 11.43 30.23 -1.35
C GLU A 138 10.53 29.70 -2.46
N GLU A 139 11.02 28.75 -3.29
CA GLU A 139 10.16 28.09 -4.29
C GLU A 139 9.03 27.31 -3.63
N ALA A 140 9.31 26.60 -2.53
CA ALA A 140 8.30 25.87 -1.77
C ALA A 140 7.27 26.84 -1.14
N ASP A 141 7.70 27.99 -0.59
CA ASP A 141 6.80 29.02 -0.04
C ASP A 141 5.87 29.59 -1.12
N PHE A 142 6.45 30.03 -2.25
CA PHE A 142 5.63 30.50 -3.38
C PHE A 142 4.67 29.43 -3.89
N ALA A 143 5.13 28.20 -4.04
CA ALA A 143 4.31 27.08 -4.48
C ALA A 143 3.16 26.78 -3.51
N ALA A 144 3.43 26.80 -2.19
CA ALA A 144 2.42 26.59 -1.16
C ALA A 144 1.34 27.69 -1.20
N ARG A 145 1.75 28.96 -1.24
CA ARG A 145 0.83 30.12 -1.29
C ARG A 145 0.00 30.15 -2.59
N ILE A 146 0.61 29.85 -3.74
CA ILE A 146 -0.08 29.75 -5.04
C ILE A 146 -1.09 28.61 -5.02
N LYS A 147 -0.72 27.47 -4.41
CA LYS A 147 -1.59 26.31 -4.25
C LYS A 147 -2.78 26.62 -3.35
N GLU A 148 -2.57 27.25 -2.20
CA GLU A 148 -3.63 27.66 -1.26
C GLU A 148 -4.67 28.54 -1.95
N LEU A 149 -4.22 29.56 -2.70
CA LEU A 149 -5.12 30.40 -3.49
C LEU A 149 -5.84 29.60 -4.60
N GLY A 150 -5.16 28.63 -5.20
CA GLY A 150 -5.75 27.72 -6.18
C GLY A 150 -6.84 26.84 -5.58
N ASP A 151 -6.61 26.29 -4.41
CA ASP A 151 -7.56 25.45 -3.68
C ASP A 151 -8.81 26.28 -3.24
N ASP A 152 -8.62 27.52 -2.76
CA ASP A 152 -9.73 28.42 -2.43
C ASP A 152 -10.59 28.79 -3.66
N ILE A 153 -9.97 28.99 -4.83
CA ILE A 153 -10.70 29.18 -6.10
C ILE A 153 -11.54 27.96 -6.43
N VAL A 154 -10.99 26.76 -6.28
CA VAL A 154 -11.70 25.51 -6.55
C VAL A 154 -12.88 25.32 -5.59
N ASP A 155 -12.69 25.60 -4.30
CA ASP A 155 -13.75 25.48 -3.29
C ASP A 155 -14.89 26.45 -3.54
N ARG A 156 -14.58 27.69 -3.89
CA ARG A 156 -15.60 28.69 -4.25
C ARG A 156 -16.32 28.37 -5.55
N ASN A 157 -15.62 27.82 -6.55
CA ASN A 157 -16.27 27.36 -7.76
C ASN A 157 -17.22 26.18 -7.48
N ASN A 158 -16.82 25.25 -6.60
CA ASN A 158 -17.73 24.17 -6.19
C ASN A 158 -18.95 24.71 -5.43
N TYR A 159 -18.76 25.71 -4.57
CA TYR A 159 -19.86 26.37 -3.89
C TYR A 159 -20.83 27.02 -4.88
N LEU A 160 -20.35 27.66 -5.96
CA LEU A 160 -21.21 28.20 -7.01
C LEU A 160 -22.14 27.16 -7.68
N TRP A 161 -21.73 25.89 -7.73
CA TRP A 161 -22.57 24.82 -8.26
C TRP A 161 -23.69 24.39 -7.32
N THR A 162 -23.65 24.77 -6.05
CA THR A 162 -24.70 24.49 -5.06
C THR A 162 -25.77 25.59 -5.01
N LEU A 163 -25.52 26.77 -5.60
CA LEU A 163 -26.41 27.92 -5.60
C LEU A 163 -27.33 27.92 -6.83
N ASP A 164 -28.60 28.28 -6.61
CA ASP A 164 -29.52 28.57 -7.72
C ASP A 164 -29.26 29.98 -8.27
N ARG A 165 -28.95 30.09 -9.56
CA ARG A 165 -28.61 31.37 -10.21
C ARG A 165 -29.72 32.44 -10.14
N ARG A 166 -30.98 32.04 -9.94
CA ARG A 166 -32.10 32.98 -9.86
C ARG A 166 -32.50 33.26 -8.42
N ALA A 167 -32.57 32.23 -7.59
CA ALA A 167 -32.95 32.39 -6.18
C ALA A 167 -31.81 33.05 -5.36
N ASP A 168 -30.53 32.68 -5.64
CA ASP A 168 -29.35 33.13 -4.87
C ASP A 168 -28.50 34.14 -5.66
N ALA A 169 -29.09 34.94 -6.54
CA ALA A 169 -28.37 35.80 -7.49
C ALA A 169 -27.33 36.74 -6.84
N ALA A 170 -27.65 37.31 -5.67
CA ALA A 170 -26.73 38.18 -4.94
C ALA A 170 -25.50 37.42 -4.40
N GLU A 171 -25.70 36.25 -3.83
CA GLU A 171 -24.64 35.39 -3.26
C GLU A 171 -23.79 34.79 -4.36
N PHE A 172 -24.40 34.37 -5.48
CA PHE A 172 -23.69 33.91 -6.68
C PHE A 172 -22.74 34.99 -7.21
N ALA A 173 -23.26 36.26 -7.36
CA ALA A 173 -22.44 37.38 -7.83
C ALA A 173 -21.28 37.72 -6.85
N ALA A 174 -21.57 37.72 -5.55
CA ALA A 174 -20.55 37.98 -4.53
C ALA A 174 -19.45 36.92 -4.53
N THR A 175 -19.81 35.63 -4.64
CA THR A 175 -18.85 34.53 -4.71
C THR A 175 -18.02 34.59 -6.00
N GLN A 176 -18.65 34.93 -7.13
CA GLN A 176 -17.93 35.11 -8.40
C GLN A 176 -16.95 36.29 -8.35
N ALA A 177 -17.32 37.40 -7.69
CA ALA A 177 -16.41 38.52 -7.48
C ALA A 177 -15.20 38.15 -6.63
N LYS A 178 -15.40 37.36 -5.56
CA LYS A 178 -14.30 36.83 -4.72
C LYS A 178 -13.39 35.90 -5.50
N ILE A 179 -13.91 35.02 -6.35
CA ILE A 179 -13.08 34.15 -7.22
C ILE A 179 -12.19 35.01 -8.12
N LYS A 180 -12.75 36.08 -8.71
CA LYS A 180 -11.97 36.98 -9.55
C LYS A 180 -10.88 37.72 -8.77
N GLU A 181 -11.16 38.15 -7.55
CA GLU A 181 -10.18 38.78 -6.66
C GLU A 181 -9.04 37.81 -6.31
N ILE A 182 -9.37 36.58 -5.88
CA ILE A 182 -8.37 35.57 -5.51
C ILE A 182 -7.54 35.16 -6.73
N SER A 183 -8.17 35.02 -7.91
CA SER A 183 -7.45 34.76 -9.16
C SER A 183 -6.45 35.87 -9.51
N ALA A 184 -6.87 37.12 -9.38
CA ALA A 184 -5.97 38.27 -9.59
C ALA A 184 -4.80 38.28 -8.59
N ARG A 185 -5.05 37.90 -7.33
CA ARG A 185 -4.00 37.78 -6.30
C ARG A 185 -3.03 36.64 -6.59
N LYS A 186 -3.54 35.49 -7.06
CA LYS A 186 -2.72 34.38 -7.51
C LYS A 186 -1.82 34.77 -8.68
N ASP A 187 -2.39 35.42 -9.73
CA ASP A 187 -1.64 35.90 -10.88
C ASP A 187 -0.58 36.95 -10.49
N ALA A 188 -0.87 37.80 -9.50
CA ALA A 188 0.09 38.77 -8.96
C ALA A 188 1.26 38.06 -8.27
N LEU A 189 0.99 37.04 -7.47
CA LEU A 189 2.02 36.25 -6.78
C LEU A 189 2.90 35.48 -7.75
N GLU A 190 2.34 34.92 -8.83
CA GLU A 190 3.10 34.27 -9.90
C GLU A 190 4.01 35.26 -10.64
N ARG A 191 3.51 36.49 -10.92
CA ARG A 191 4.33 37.54 -11.52
C ARG A 191 5.45 38.00 -10.60
N GLU A 192 5.20 38.12 -9.29
CA GLU A 192 6.21 38.47 -8.29
C GLU A 192 7.32 37.42 -8.26
N ARG A 193 6.96 36.14 -8.19
CA ARG A 193 7.90 35.02 -8.25
C ARG A 193 8.79 35.10 -9.48
N ASP A 194 8.16 35.28 -10.66
CA ASP A 194 8.88 35.30 -11.93
C ASP A 194 9.73 36.56 -12.11
N ALA A 195 9.29 37.69 -11.57
CA ALA A 195 10.09 38.93 -11.55
C ALA A 195 11.32 38.78 -10.66
N LEU A 196 11.18 38.19 -9.47
CA LEU A 196 12.28 37.93 -8.53
C LEU A 196 13.32 36.98 -9.14
N LYS A 197 12.86 35.89 -9.82
CA LYS A 197 13.76 35.00 -10.58
C LYS A 197 14.54 35.74 -11.65
N LYS A 198 13.87 36.57 -12.45
CA LYS A 198 14.54 37.38 -13.49
C LYS A 198 15.54 38.37 -12.91
N GLN A 199 15.19 39.04 -11.82
CA GLN A 199 16.07 40.00 -11.15
C GLN A 199 17.34 39.34 -10.64
N ARG A 200 17.23 38.20 -9.95
CA ARG A 200 18.38 37.46 -9.41
C ARG A 200 19.27 36.90 -10.54
N ALA A 201 18.66 36.35 -11.58
CA ALA A 201 19.41 35.86 -12.75
C ALA A 201 20.21 36.99 -13.42
N ALA A 202 19.62 38.18 -13.54
CA ALA A 202 20.31 39.35 -14.09
C ALA A 202 21.44 39.83 -13.16
N ALA A 203 21.21 39.87 -11.86
CA ALA A 203 22.22 40.24 -10.86
C ALA A 203 23.42 39.29 -10.89
N TYR A 204 23.15 37.96 -10.87
CA TYR A 204 24.19 36.94 -10.96
C TYR A 204 24.97 37.03 -12.30
N LYS A 205 24.30 37.31 -13.41
CA LYS A 205 24.92 37.47 -14.71
C LYS A 205 25.83 38.71 -14.77
N ALA A 206 25.46 39.77 -14.05
CA ALA A 206 26.25 41.01 -13.97
C ALA A 206 27.48 40.88 -13.04
N ASP A 207 27.41 39.99 -12.03
CA ASP A 207 28.52 39.72 -11.12
C ASP A 207 29.53 38.74 -11.75
N THR A 208 30.40 39.30 -12.57
CA THR A 208 31.43 38.53 -13.31
C THR A 208 32.47 37.91 -12.35
N ALA A 209 32.77 38.56 -11.24
CA ALA A 209 33.73 38.07 -10.25
C ALA A 209 33.22 36.84 -9.53
N ARG A 210 31.96 36.88 -9.05
CA ARG A 210 31.28 35.73 -8.41
C ARG A 210 31.15 34.55 -9.37
N LYS A 211 30.72 34.81 -10.60
CA LYS A 211 30.59 33.77 -11.64
C LYS A 211 31.94 33.08 -11.95
N ALA A 212 33.04 33.85 -12.05
CA ALA A 212 34.37 33.29 -12.24
C ALA A 212 34.82 32.43 -11.05
N ALA A 213 34.60 32.91 -9.82
CA ALA A 213 34.91 32.18 -8.59
C ALA A 213 34.11 30.86 -8.49
N ASP A 214 32.81 30.87 -8.80
CA ASP A 214 31.96 29.69 -8.81
C ASP A 214 32.40 28.66 -9.86
N GLN A 215 32.77 29.11 -11.04
CA GLN A 215 33.32 28.25 -12.11
C GLN A 215 34.66 27.62 -11.70
N GLN A 216 35.55 28.42 -11.10
CA GLN A 216 36.85 27.94 -10.63
C GLN A 216 36.67 26.89 -9.49
N ALA A 217 35.75 27.12 -8.55
CA ALA A 217 35.45 26.18 -7.48
C ALA A 217 34.89 24.86 -8.04
N LEU A 218 33.97 24.92 -9.02
CA LEU A 218 33.45 23.72 -9.67
C LEU A 218 34.53 22.95 -10.45
N GLN A 219 35.43 23.66 -11.14
CA GLN A 219 36.56 23.03 -11.85
C GLN A 219 37.50 22.33 -10.86
N ALA A 220 37.84 22.96 -9.74
CA ALA A 220 38.67 22.38 -8.70
C ALA A 220 38.06 21.11 -8.08
N LEU A 221 36.75 21.15 -7.79
CA LEU A 221 36.03 19.97 -7.28
C LEU A 221 35.96 18.83 -8.30
N ARG A 222 35.76 19.13 -9.59
CA ARG A 222 35.75 18.14 -10.67
C ARG A 222 37.14 17.51 -10.84
N ALA A 223 38.22 18.30 -10.85
CA ALA A 223 39.59 17.79 -10.94
C ALA A 223 39.92 16.87 -9.75
N LYS A 224 39.58 17.29 -8.52
CA LYS A 224 39.77 16.47 -7.31
C LYS A 224 38.97 15.17 -7.36
N ARG A 225 37.75 15.19 -7.93
CA ARG A 225 36.95 14.00 -8.13
C ARG A 225 37.62 13.03 -9.12
N GLU A 226 38.11 13.52 -10.25
CA GLU A 226 38.80 12.71 -11.26
C GLU A 226 40.07 12.06 -10.70
N GLU A 227 40.86 12.80 -9.91
CA GLU A 227 42.03 12.29 -9.22
C GLU A 227 41.67 11.14 -8.28
N LYS A 228 40.61 11.29 -7.46
CA LYS A 228 40.15 10.24 -6.57
C LYS A 228 39.63 9.00 -7.29
N ILE A 229 38.90 9.17 -8.40
CA ILE A 229 38.40 8.07 -9.22
C ILE A 229 39.56 7.29 -9.84
N ALA A 230 40.59 7.98 -10.31
CA ALA A 230 41.76 7.37 -10.96
C ALA A 230 42.74 6.74 -9.96
N ALA A 231 42.73 7.15 -8.69
CA ALA A 231 43.67 6.65 -7.69
C ALA A 231 43.53 5.14 -7.49
N PRO A 232 44.65 4.35 -7.48
CA PRO A 232 44.62 2.94 -7.15
C PRO A 232 44.25 2.74 -5.68
N ASP A 233 43.91 1.51 -5.30
CA ASP A 233 43.76 1.12 -3.90
C ASP A 233 45.11 0.93 -3.20
N GLN A 234 45.10 0.53 -1.90
CA GLN A 234 46.32 0.27 -1.12
C GLN A 234 47.19 -0.88 -1.70
N ALA A 235 46.59 -1.77 -2.50
CA ALA A 235 47.29 -2.85 -3.18
C ALA A 235 47.74 -2.47 -4.61
N GLY A 236 47.57 -1.21 -5.02
CA GLY A 236 47.92 -0.73 -6.35
C GLY A 236 46.92 -1.13 -7.46
N LYS A 237 45.78 -1.77 -7.12
CA LYS A 237 44.75 -2.15 -8.09
C LYS A 237 43.75 -0.98 -8.30
N PRO A 238 43.24 -0.79 -9.53
CA PRO A 238 42.10 0.07 -9.74
C PRO A 238 40.90 -0.37 -8.88
N TYR A 239 40.15 0.56 -8.29
CA TYR A 239 39.05 0.25 -7.36
C TYR A 239 38.03 -0.73 -7.93
N GLY A 240 37.66 -0.60 -9.19
CA GLY A 240 36.71 -1.50 -9.85
C GLY A 240 37.23 -2.94 -10.09
N LEU A 241 38.51 -3.23 -9.80
CA LEU A 241 39.14 -4.54 -9.93
C LEU A 241 39.46 -5.21 -8.58
N ARG A 242 38.98 -4.65 -7.47
CA ARG A 242 39.06 -5.29 -6.15
C ARG A 242 38.16 -6.50 -6.11
N ASP A 243 38.60 -7.56 -5.45
CA ASP A 243 37.88 -8.83 -5.45
C ASP A 243 36.49 -8.73 -4.81
N ASP A 244 36.33 -7.96 -3.73
CA ASP A 244 35.05 -7.69 -3.09
C ASP A 244 34.08 -6.92 -3.99
N VAL A 245 34.58 -5.97 -4.77
CA VAL A 245 33.78 -5.19 -5.74
C VAL A 245 33.39 -6.05 -6.93
N LEU A 246 34.30 -6.88 -7.44
CA LEU A 246 34.04 -7.81 -8.54
C LEU A 246 32.96 -8.83 -8.17
N GLU A 247 33.05 -9.41 -6.96
CA GLU A 247 32.07 -10.36 -6.46
C GLU A 247 30.68 -9.72 -6.30
N ARG A 248 30.63 -8.55 -5.65
CA ARG A 248 29.39 -7.75 -5.54
C ARG A 248 28.80 -7.46 -6.90
N ASN A 249 29.59 -6.96 -7.84
CA ASN A 249 29.11 -6.59 -9.17
C ASN A 249 28.63 -7.80 -9.97
N ARG A 250 29.28 -8.95 -9.81
CA ARG A 250 28.83 -10.21 -10.42
C ARG A 250 27.46 -10.62 -9.88
N ARG A 251 27.25 -10.56 -8.55
CA ARG A 251 25.94 -10.82 -7.92
C ARG A 251 24.87 -9.87 -8.44
N ILE A 252 25.16 -8.58 -8.47
CA ILE A 252 24.24 -7.56 -9.01
C ILE A 252 23.91 -7.82 -10.49
N ALA A 253 24.89 -8.21 -11.30
CA ALA A 253 24.67 -8.54 -12.71
C ALA A 253 23.75 -9.75 -12.88
N TYR A 254 23.87 -10.76 -12.01
CA TYR A 254 22.93 -11.89 -11.96
C TYR A 254 21.51 -11.41 -11.62
N GLU A 255 21.36 -10.56 -10.60
CA GLU A 255 20.05 -10.00 -10.22
C GLU A 255 19.44 -9.16 -11.35
N ILE A 256 20.23 -8.36 -12.05
CA ILE A 256 19.76 -7.59 -13.22
C ILE A 256 19.29 -8.54 -14.33
N LEU A 257 20.08 -9.57 -14.66
CA LEU A 257 19.71 -10.53 -15.71
C LEU A 257 18.41 -11.27 -15.36
N LEU A 258 18.33 -11.80 -14.14
CA LEU A 258 17.13 -12.47 -13.63
C LEU A 258 15.89 -11.56 -13.66
N SER A 259 16.05 -10.32 -13.22
CA SER A 259 14.93 -9.35 -13.18
C SER A 259 14.45 -8.95 -14.58
N ILE A 260 15.36 -8.77 -15.53
CA ILE A 260 15.03 -8.38 -16.91
C ILE A 260 14.36 -9.53 -17.66
N ASP A 261 14.75 -10.78 -17.43
CA ASP A 261 14.23 -11.94 -18.18
C ASP A 261 12.74 -12.17 -17.96
N ARG A 262 12.16 -11.66 -16.88
CA ARG A 262 10.71 -11.72 -16.60
C ARG A 262 9.87 -10.88 -17.58
N TYR A 263 10.48 -9.95 -18.31
CA TYR A 263 9.78 -9.03 -19.20
C TYR A 263 9.82 -9.45 -20.67
N PRO A 264 8.85 -9.02 -21.47
CA PRO A 264 8.91 -9.20 -22.93
C PRO A 264 10.18 -8.61 -23.53
N LYS A 265 10.72 -9.24 -24.57
CA LYS A 265 12.02 -8.85 -25.16
C LYS A 265 12.13 -7.37 -25.56
N HIS A 266 11.03 -6.74 -26.00
CA HIS A 266 11.01 -5.31 -26.36
C HIS A 266 11.18 -4.40 -25.14
N ASP A 267 10.70 -4.80 -23.96
CA ASP A 267 10.83 -4.03 -22.72
C ASP A 267 12.18 -4.26 -22.05
N GLN A 268 12.81 -5.43 -22.24
CA GLN A 268 14.10 -5.78 -21.63
C GLN A 268 15.19 -4.73 -21.92
N VAL A 269 15.24 -4.21 -23.16
CA VAL A 269 16.23 -3.18 -23.57
C VAL A 269 16.00 -1.87 -22.82
N LEU A 270 14.73 -1.48 -22.63
CA LEU A 270 14.36 -0.27 -21.91
C LEU A 270 14.71 -0.37 -20.43
N PHE A 271 14.31 -1.49 -19.77
CA PHE A 271 14.62 -1.74 -18.36
C PHE A 271 16.12 -1.81 -18.11
N ARG A 272 16.87 -2.51 -18.95
CA ARG A 272 18.33 -2.56 -18.85
C ARG A 272 18.93 -1.14 -18.83
N ARG A 273 18.56 -0.26 -19.78
CA ARG A 273 19.07 1.12 -19.85
C ARG A 273 18.69 1.95 -18.62
N ARG A 274 17.52 1.70 -18.04
CA ARG A 274 17.11 2.35 -16.78
C ARG A 274 17.97 1.90 -15.63
N LEU A 275 18.13 0.58 -15.45
CA LEU A 275 18.97 0.02 -14.40
C LEU A 275 20.45 0.46 -14.54
N GLU A 276 21.02 0.43 -15.73
CA GLU A 276 22.37 0.95 -15.98
C GLU A 276 22.53 2.39 -15.49
N ARG A 277 21.53 3.25 -15.73
CA ARG A 277 21.51 4.64 -15.29
C ARG A 277 21.37 4.76 -13.78
N ASN A 278 20.48 3.99 -13.19
CA ASN A 278 20.23 3.99 -11.74
C ASN A 278 21.46 3.51 -10.96
N PHE A 279 22.08 2.40 -11.38
CA PHE A 279 23.32 1.91 -10.77
C PHE A 279 24.46 2.91 -10.89
N LYS A 280 24.65 3.52 -12.07
CA LYS A 280 25.63 4.59 -12.26
C LYS A 280 25.37 5.77 -11.32
N SER A 281 24.11 6.18 -11.15
CA SER A 281 23.72 7.24 -10.22
C SER A 281 24.03 6.88 -8.77
N ALA A 282 23.66 5.68 -8.32
CA ALA A 282 23.92 5.18 -6.98
C ALA A 282 25.44 5.15 -6.68
N MET A 283 26.24 4.66 -7.61
CA MET A 283 27.71 4.66 -7.48
C MET A 283 28.28 6.08 -7.42
N CYS A 284 27.75 7.03 -8.19
CA CYS A 284 28.18 8.43 -8.15
C CYS A 284 27.95 9.08 -6.79
N ILE A 285 26.85 8.76 -6.11
CA ILE A 285 26.54 9.30 -4.77
C ILE A 285 27.15 8.46 -3.63
N GLY A 286 27.75 7.30 -3.96
CA GLY A 286 28.44 6.42 -3.01
C GLY A 286 27.46 5.67 -2.10
N GLU A 287 26.37 5.20 -2.65
CA GLU A 287 25.43 4.34 -1.93
C GLU A 287 26.01 2.96 -1.70
N ASN A 288 25.71 2.37 -0.55
CA ASN A 288 26.17 1.02 -0.22
C ASN A 288 25.34 -0.03 -0.98
N LEU A 289 25.83 -0.45 -2.14
CA LEU A 289 25.18 -1.47 -2.98
C LEU A 289 25.20 -2.90 -2.39
N ASN A 290 25.71 -3.09 -1.17
CA ASN A 290 25.51 -4.33 -0.41
C ASN A 290 24.25 -4.30 0.46
N ASP A 291 23.64 -3.13 0.64
CA ASP A 291 22.43 -2.95 1.42
C ASP A 291 21.20 -3.34 0.58
N PRO A 292 20.39 -4.30 1.04
CA PRO A 292 19.18 -4.74 0.33
C PRO A 292 18.16 -3.62 0.09
N GLU A 293 18.00 -2.68 1.03
CA GLU A 293 17.05 -1.57 0.89
C GLU A 293 17.49 -0.60 -0.21
N ILE A 294 18.78 -0.30 -0.26
CA ILE A 294 19.37 0.51 -1.32
C ILE A 294 19.22 -0.18 -2.67
N LEU A 295 19.50 -1.48 -2.75
CA LEU A 295 19.30 -2.24 -3.97
C LEU A 295 17.83 -2.22 -4.42
N ASN A 296 16.87 -2.41 -3.52
CA ASN A 296 15.45 -2.33 -3.84
C ASN A 296 15.08 -0.97 -4.44
N ARG A 297 15.62 0.12 -3.91
CA ARG A 297 15.43 1.47 -4.45
C ARG A 297 16.08 1.63 -5.84
N VAL A 298 17.27 1.11 -6.06
CA VAL A 298 17.95 1.17 -7.37
C VAL A 298 17.18 0.38 -8.44
N PHE A 299 16.50 -0.71 -8.03
CA PHE A 299 15.61 -1.49 -8.89
C PHE A 299 14.18 -0.91 -9.00
N GLU A 300 13.89 0.25 -8.43
CA GLU A 300 12.53 0.81 -8.34
C GLU A 300 11.82 0.98 -9.70
N ASP A 301 12.55 1.23 -10.77
CA ASP A 301 12.02 1.32 -12.13
C ASP A 301 11.64 -0.05 -12.74
N VAL A 302 11.97 -1.15 -12.07
CA VAL A 302 11.65 -2.52 -12.46
C VAL A 302 10.60 -3.05 -11.50
N THR A 303 9.51 -3.61 -12.01
CA THR A 303 8.38 -4.06 -11.18
C THR A 303 8.80 -5.10 -10.14
N PHE A 304 9.68 -6.03 -10.52
CA PHE A 304 10.18 -7.07 -9.62
C PHE A 304 11.70 -7.12 -9.64
N ARG A 305 12.34 -6.89 -8.50
CA ARG A 305 13.72 -7.28 -8.28
C ARG A 305 13.77 -8.77 -8.01
N VAL A 306 14.68 -9.46 -8.67
CA VAL A 306 14.96 -10.87 -8.41
C VAL A 306 16.29 -10.99 -7.70
N GLU A 307 16.28 -11.42 -6.44
CA GLU A 307 17.49 -11.72 -5.68
C GLU A 307 18.14 -12.99 -6.20
N PHE A 308 19.43 -12.94 -6.45
CA PHE A 308 20.22 -14.12 -6.81
C PHE A 308 20.35 -15.06 -5.61
N ARG A 309 20.11 -16.36 -5.82
CA ARG A 309 20.23 -17.42 -4.80
C ARG A 309 21.40 -18.35 -5.08
N SER A 310 21.46 -18.91 -6.27
CA SER A 310 22.51 -19.86 -6.65
C SER A 310 22.71 -19.94 -8.17
N TYR A 311 23.86 -20.45 -8.57
CA TYR A 311 24.15 -20.83 -9.93
C TYR A 311 24.38 -22.35 -9.98
N ASP A 312 23.61 -23.05 -10.78
CA ASP A 312 23.78 -24.46 -11.07
C ASP A 312 24.68 -24.62 -12.31
N GLU A 313 25.89 -25.08 -12.10
CA GLU A 313 26.88 -25.30 -13.18
C GLU A 313 26.45 -26.45 -14.10
N ALA A 314 25.80 -27.50 -13.56
CA ALA A 314 25.41 -28.68 -14.34
C ALA A 314 24.27 -28.34 -15.34
N GLU A 315 23.28 -27.60 -14.89
CA GLU A 315 22.17 -27.14 -15.73
C GLU A 315 22.47 -25.81 -16.44
N ASN A 316 23.58 -25.16 -16.12
CA ASN A 316 23.95 -23.81 -16.59
C ASN A 316 22.82 -22.80 -16.37
N LYS A 317 22.29 -22.78 -15.13
CA LYS A 317 21.08 -22.06 -14.77
C LYS A 317 21.29 -21.18 -13.55
N LEU A 318 20.84 -19.93 -13.61
CA LEU A 318 20.75 -19.03 -12.48
C LEU A 318 19.40 -19.22 -11.79
N HIS A 319 19.44 -19.35 -10.47
CA HIS A 319 18.27 -19.41 -9.62
C HIS A 319 18.13 -18.12 -8.82
N GLY A 320 16.94 -17.54 -8.84
CA GLY A 320 16.62 -16.31 -8.11
C GLY A 320 15.27 -16.37 -7.42
N TYR A 321 15.05 -15.40 -6.54
CA TYR A 321 13.81 -15.21 -5.82
C TYR A 321 13.28 -13.79 -6.07
N SER A 322 12.12 -13.70 -6.68
CA SER A 322 11.50 -12.42 -7.05
C SER A 322 10.84 -11.76 -5.86
N ILE A 323 11.16 -10.50 -5.62
CA ILE A 323 10.43 -9.65 -4.68
C ILE A 323 9.23 -9.06 -5.42
N ILE A 324 8.02 -9.55 -5.10
CA ILE A 324 6.78 -9.12 -5.75
C ILE A 324 6.23 -7.92 -5.00
N ASP A 325 6.44 -6.73 -5.54
CA ASP A 325 5.85 -5.50 -5.00
C ASP A 325 4.55 -5.16 -5.74
N CYS A 326 3.41 -5.50 -5.11
CA CYS A 326 2.09 -5.26 -5.68
C CYS A 326 1.79 -3.78 -5.93
N ALA A 327 2.47 -2.85 -5.22
CA ALA A 327 2.33 -1.42 -5.47
C ALA A 327 2.91 -0.98 -6.83
N LYS A 328 3.82 -1.77 -7.38
CA LYS A 328 4.55 -1.47 -8.62
C LYS A 328 4.12 -2.32 -9.82
N VAL A 329 3.20 -3.27 -9.63
CA VAL A 329 2.71 -4.14 -10.71
C VAL A 329 1.96 -3.32 -11.76
N LYS A 330 2.53 -3.21 -12.95
CA LYS A 330 1.97 -2.44 -14.08
C LYS A 330 1.39 -3.33 -15.18
N TYR A 331 1.88 -4.56 -15.29
CA TYR A 331 1.52 -5.45 -16.39
C TYR A 331 0.34 -6.36 -16.06
N THR A 332 -0.58 -6.48 -17.00
CA THR A 332 -1.75 -7.36 -16.85
C THR A 332 -1.37 -8.81 -16.62
N LYS A 333 -0.26 -9.30 -17.22
CA LYS A 333 0.22 -10.67 -17.05
C LYS A 333 0.64 -10.97 -15.60
N ASP A 334 1.31 -10.02 -14.95
CA ASP A 334 1.72 -10.19 -13.56
C ASP A 334 0.50 -10.23 -12.63
N TRP A 335 -0.48 -9.35 -12.86
CA TRP A 335 -1.74 -9.38 -12.14
C TRP A 335 -2.56 -10.65 -12.38
N GLN A 336 -2.47 -11.27 -13.55
CA GLN A 336 -3.14 -12.55 -13.83
C GLN A 336 -2.61 -13.72 -12.99
N GLN A 337 -1.33 -13.65 -12.58
CA GLN A 337 -0.72 -14.65 -11.69
C GLN A 337 -1.10 -14.43 -10.21
N ILE A 338 -1.44 -13.21 -9.82
CA ILE A 338 -1.77 -12.83 -8.45
C ILE A 338 -3.28 -12.87 -8.24
N ARG A 339 -4.04 -12.18 -9.09
CA ARG A 339 -5.48 -11.97 -8.98
C ARG A 339 -6.25 -13.28 -9.25
N GLY A 340 -7.08 -13.70 -8.30
CA GLY A 340 -7.81 -14.96 -8.36
C GLY A 340 -6.92 -16.17 -8.03
N ALA A 341 -5.73 -16.26 -8.60
CA ALA A 341 -4.82 -17.38 -8.39
C ALA A 341 -4.16 -17.39 -6.98
N ARG A 342 -3.87 -16.23 -6.43
CA ARG A 342 -3.21 -16.10 -5.11
C ARG A 342 -4.02 -15.25 -4.12
N ILE A 343 -4.66 -14.20 -4.60
CA ILE A 343 -5.51 -13.32 -3.81
C ILE A 343 -6.88 -13.32 -4.47
N ALA A 344 -7.88 -13.89 -3.79
CA ALA A 344 -9.26 -13.92 -4.24
C ALA A 344 -10.15 -13.07 -3.33
N THR A 345 -11.27 -12.58 -3.87
CA THR A 345 -12.18 -11.70 -3.14
C THR A 345 -13.62 -12.21 -3.23
N VAL A 346 -14.27 -12.32 -2.08
CA VAL A 346 -15.71 -12.49 -1.93
C VAL A 346 -16.31 -11.10 -1.72
N PHE A 347 -17.12 -10.64 -2.67
CA PHE A 347 -17.73 -9.32 -2.65
C PHE A 347 -19.02 -9.26 -1.85
N GLN A 348 -19.39 -8.08 -1.40
CA GLN A 348 -20.53 -7.78 -0.55
C GLN A 348 -21.88 -8.26 -1.13
N TYR A 349 -22.08 -8.11 -2.45
CA TYR A 349 -23.36 -8.43 -3.10
C TYR A 349 -23.23 -9.62 -4.06
N PRO A 350 -23.75 -10.81 -3.69
CA PRO A 350 -23.65 -12.00 -4.57
C PRO A 350 -24.42 -11.84 -5.89
N MET A 351 -25.50 -11.03 -5.89
CA MET A 351 -26.31 -10.78 -7.09
C MET A 351 -25.55 -10.06 -8.21
N THR A 352 -24.62 -9.18 -7.87
CA THR A 352 -23.80 -8.46 -8.84
C THR A 352 -22.53 -9.23 -9.23
N SER A 353 -22.16 -10.23 -8.43
CA SER A 353 -20.96 -11.04 -8.65
C SER A 353 -21.19 -12.24 -9.58
N LEU A 354 -22.43 -12.75 -9.65
CA LEU A 354 -22.81 -13.85 -10.51
C LEU A 354 -23.38 -13.35 -11.84
N ASN A 355 -22.96 -13.96 -12.94
CA ASN A 355 -23.50 -13.66 -14.26
C ASN A 355 -24.84 -14.41 -14.45
N PRO A 356 -25.99 -13.71 -14.62
CA PRO A 356 -27.30 -14.36 -14.68
C PRO A 356 -27.54 -15.21 -15.94
N VAL A 357 -26.74 -15.05 -17.00
CA VAL A 357 -26.93 -15.78 -18.28
C VAL A 357 -26.09 -17.04 -18.39
N PHE A 358 -25.25 -17.33 -17.40
CA PHE A 358 -24.46 -18.56 -17.35
C PHE A 358 -24.88 -19.43 -16.17
N THR A 359 -24.87 -20.75 -16.36
CA THR A 359 -25.13 -21.71 -15.27
C THR A 359 -24.04 -21.64 -14.21
N ILE A 360 -24.36 -22.02 -12.98
CA ILE A 360 -23.44 -21.95 -11.83
C ILE A 360 -22.20 -22.81 -12.08
N GLY A 361 -22.40 -24.07 -12.52
CA GLY A 361 -21.29 -24.96 -12.79
C GLY A 361 -20.35 -24.42 -13.86
N LYS A 362 -20.89 -23.80 -14.92
CA LYS A 362 -20.07 -23.20 -15.98
C LYS A 362 -19.25 -22.01 -15.47
N GLN A 363 -19.78 -21.19 -14.56
CA GLN A 363 -19.05 -20.06 -13.99
C GLN A 363 -17.86 -20.53 -13.15
N ILE A 364 -18.05 -21.51 -12.26
CA ILE A 364 -16.99 -22.10 -11.44
C ILE A 364 -15.96 -22.81 -12.34
N MET A 365 -16.42 -23.67 -13.26
CA MET A 365 -15.58 -24.44 -14.17
C MET A 365 -14.68 -23.55 -15.03
N THR A 366 -15.18 -22.41 -15.52
CA THR A 366 -14.40 -21.45 -16.30
C THR A 366 -13.22 -20.88 -15.51
N VAL A 367 -13.40 -20.62 -14.21
CA VAL A 367 -12.35 -20.13 -13.32
C VAL A 367 -11.30 -21.20 -13.08
N ILE A 368 -11.73 -22.45 -12.83
CA ILE A 368 -10.82 -23.60 -12.68
C ILE A 368 -9.97 -23.79 -13.94
N GLN A 369 -10.59 -23.81 -15.12
CA GLN A 369 -9.88 -23.97 -16.39
C GLN A 369 -8.86 -22.84 -16.66
N LYS A 370 -9.19 -21.63 -16.26
CA LYS A 370 -8.31 -20.47 -16.45
C LYS A 370 -7.05 -20.53 -15.58
N HIS A 371 -7.15 -21.04 -14.36
CA HIS A 371 -6.07 -20.99 -13.36
C HIS A 371 -5.41 -22.34 -13.10
N GLN A 372 -6.09 -23.44 -13.44
CA GLN A 372 -5.58 -24.79 -13.28
C GLN A 372 -5.53 -25.47 -14.66
N GLN A 373 -4.37 -25.89 -15.09
CA GLN A 373 -4.20 -26.59 -16.35
C GLN A 373 -4.83 -27.99 -16.26
N CYS A 374 -6.13 -28.11 -16.57
CA CYS A 374 -6.87 -29.36 -16.48
C CYS A 374 -7.83 -29.54 -17.66
N SER A 375 -8.20 -30.79 -17.93
CA SER A 375 -9.21 -31.17 -18.97
C SER A 375 -10.62 -30.70 -18.56
N ASN A 376 -11.54 -30.67 -19.53
CA ASN A 376 -12.95 -30.35 -19.27
C ASN A 376 -13.60 -31.30 -18.25
N ALA A 377 -13.27 -32.60 -18.32
CA ALA A 377 -13.80 -33.61 -17.40
C ALA A 377 -13.31 -33.36 -15.97
N GLU A 378 -12.01 -33.16 -15.79
CA GLU A 378 -11.42 -32.82 -14.48
C GLU A 378 -11.94 -31.48 -13.93
N ALA A 379 -12.11 -30.46 -14.78
CA ALA A 379 -12.67 -29.18 -14.35
C ALA A 379 -14.12 -29.34 -13.86
N ARG A 380 -14.93 -30.19 -14.50
CA ARG A 380 -16.29 -30.50 -14.05
C ARG A 380 -16.28 -31.22 -12.70
N GLU A 381 -15.44 -32.23 -12.54
CA GLU A 381 -15.30 -32.95 -11.27
C GLU A 381 -14.89 -32.05 -10.11
N ARG A 382 -13.86 -31.22 -10.31
CA ARG A 382 -13.41 -30.21 -9.32
C ARG A 382 -14.50 -29.17 -9.02
N THR A 383 -15.31 -28.81 -10.00
CA THR A 383 -16.46 -27.93 -9.81
C THR A 383 -17.50 -28.55 -8.88
N ILE A 384 -17.85 -29.81 -9.11
CA ILE A 384 -18.80 -30.55 -8.27
C ILE A 384 -18.25 -30.72 -6.86
N ASP A 385 -16.96 -30.99 -6.71
CA ASP A 385 -16.30 -31.12 -5.41
C ASP A 385 -16.35 -29.81 -4.63
N ILE A 386 -16.00 -28.67 -5.22
CA ILE A 386 -16.05 -27.39 -4.52
C ILE A 386 -17.50 -26.98 -4.20
N MET A 387 -18.48 -27.27 -5.06
CA MET A 387 -19.90 -27.05 -4.76
C MET A 387 -20.34 -27.87 -3.55
N ARG A 388 -19.86 -29.11 -3.42
CA ARG A 388 -20.14 -29.99 -2.27
C ARG A 388 -19.49 -29.43 -1.00
N LYS A 389 -18.22 -28.99 -1.06
CA LYS A 389 -17.49 -28.39 0.06
C LYS A 389 -18.16 -27.14 0.62
N VAL A 390 -18.71 -26.27 -0.23
CA VAL A 390 -19.47 -25.10 0.23
C VAL A 390 -20.89 -25.42 0.66
N GLY A 391 -21.30 -26.71 0.65
CA GLY A 391 -22.59 -27.17 1.14
C GLY A 391 -23.77 -26.91 0.19
N ILE A 392 -23.55 -26.99 -1.12
CA ILE A 392 -24.65 -27.03 -2.10
C ILE A 392 -25.21 -28.45 -2.13
N PRO A 393 -26.51 -28.65 -1.86
CA PRO A 393 -27.13 -29.97 -1.92
C PRO A 393 -27.23 -30.45 -3.38
N ASN A 394 -27.01 -31.76 -3.64
CA ASN A 394 -27.06 -32.39 -4.95
C ASN A 394 -26.32 -31.62 -6.04
N PRO A 395 -25.00 -31.37 -5.89
CA PRO A 395 -24.25 -30.47 -6.77
C PRO A 395 -24.19 -30.96 -8.22
N GLU A 396 -24.31 -32.26 -8.46
CA GLU A 396 -24.38 -32.90 -9.79
C GLU A 396 -25.60 -32.41 -10.58
N ASP A 397 -26.77 -32.41 -9.94
CA ASP A 397 -28.04 -31.99 -10.55
C ASP A 397 -28.10 -30.47 -10.73
N ARG A 398 -27.52 -29.74 -9.76
CA ARG A 398 -27.54 -28.28 -9.72
C ARG A 398 -26.43 -27.59 -10.51
N PHE A 399 -25.55 -28.35 -11.14
CA PHE A 399 -24.46 -27.81 -11.96
C PHE A 399 -24.98 -26.91 -13.10
N ASP A 400 -26.09 -27.30 -13.71
CA ASP A 400 -26.68 -26.62 -14.86
C ASP A 400 -27.77 -25.61 -14.48
N ASP A 401 -28.02 -25.39 -13.16
CA ASP A 401 -28.93 -24.35 -12.66
C ASP A 401 -28.36 -22.94 -12.85
N TYR A 402 -29.25 -21.96 -13.00
CA TYR A 402 -28.92 -20.56 -13.11
C TYR A 402 -28.91 -19.85 -11.73
N PRO A 403 -28.23 -18.69 -11.59
CA PRO A 403 -28.17 -17.97 -10.31
C PRO A 403 -29.53 -17.64 -9.68
N PHE A 404 -30.56 -17.37 -10.49
CA PHE A 404 -31.89 -17.00 -9.98
C PHE A 404 -32.63 -18.18 -9.31
N GLU A 405 -32.22 -19.42 -9.58
CA GLU A 405 -32.81 -20.66 -8.99
C GLU A 405 -32.28 -20.94 -7.59
N TYR A 406 -31.29 -20.16 -7.12
CA TYR A 406 -30.66 -20.29 -5.82
C TYR A 406 -31.16 -19.22 -4.83
N SER A 407 -31.29 -19.60 -3.55
CA SER A 407 -31.53 -18.63 -2.45
C SER A 407 -30.34 -17.69 -2.22
N GLY A 408 -30.54 -16.59 -1.50
CA GLY A 408 -29.48 -15.62 -1.19
C GLY A 408 -28.25 -16.26 -0.55
N GLY A 409 -28.45 -17.09 0.47
CA GLY A 409 -27.38 -17.82 1.14
C GLY A 409 -26.68 -18.84 0.24
N MET A 410 -27.42 -19.53 -0.64
CA MET A 410 -26.81 -20.44 -1.63
C MET A 410 -25.99 -19.67 -2.67
N ARG A 411 -26.45 -18.52 -3.14
CA ARG A 411 -25.65 -17.66 -4.05
C ARG A 411 -24.37 -17.19 -3.39
N GLN A 412 -24.40 -16.83 -2.12
CA GLN A 412 -23.20 -16.47 -1.38
C GLN A 412 -22.21 -17.65 -1.27
N ARG A 413 -22.70 -18.88 -1.02
CA ARG A 413 -21.88 -20.10 -1.03
C ARG A 413 -21.23 -20.32 -2.42
N ILE A 414 -21.94 -20.04 -3.50
CA ILE A 414 -21.40 -20.13 -4.87
C ILE A 414 -20.32 -19.08 -5.12
N VAL A 415 -20.49 -17.83 -4.67
CA VAL A 415 -19.43 -16.80 -4.78
C VAL A 415 -18.18 -17.22 -4.01
N ILE A 416 -18.34 -17.81 -2.82
CA ILE A 416 -17.23 -18.40 -2.05
C ILE A 416 -16.58 -19.56 -2.84
N ALA A 417 -17.39 -20.46 -3.46
CA ALA A 417 -16.86 -21.54 -4.28
C ALA A 417 -16.05 -21.03 -5.47
N ILE A 418 -16.51 -19.98 -6.15
CA ILE A 418 -15.76 -19.32 -7.25
C ILE A 418 -14.44 -18.77 -6.73
N ALA A 419 -14.44 -18.06 -5.60
CA ALA A 419 -13.23 -17.48 -5.02
C ALA A 419 -12.22 -18.58 -4.61
N LEU A 420 -12.67 -19.68 -4.05
CA LEU A 420 -11.83 -20.78 -3.59
C LEU A 420 -11.40 -21.76 -4.69
N SER A 421 -12.07 -21.74 -5.85
CA SER A 421 -11.76 -22.67 -6.97
C SER A 421 -10.34 -22.51 -7.53
N CYS A 422 -9.66 -21.40 -7.27
CA CYS A 422 -8.26 -21.19 -7.62
C CYS A 422 -7.27 -21.61 -6.52
N GLN A 423 -7.75 -22.05 -5.35
CA GLN A 423 -6.92 -22.33 -4.17
C GLN A 423 -6.03 -21.13 -3.78
N PRO A 424 -6.62 -19.95 -3.51
CA PRO A 424 -5.86 -18.75 -3.22
C PRO A 424 -5.09 -18.87 -1.91
N LYS A 425 -3.99 -18.12 -1.77
CA LYS A 425 -3.27 -17.97 -0.50
C LYS A 425 -3.97 -17.00 0.45
N ILE A 426 -4.62 -15.97 -0.11
CA ILE A 426 -5.40 -14.97 0.65
C ILE A 426 -6.82 -14.91 0.11
N LEU A 427 -7.80 -15.07 0.99
CA LEU A 427 -9.21 -14.83 0.72
C LEU A 427 -9.65 -13.54 1.39
N ILE A 428 -10.00 -12.54 0.61
CA ILE A 428 -10.59 -11.28 1.10
C ILE A 428 -12.09 -11.47 1.15
N CYS A 429 -12.70 -11.21 2.31
CA CYS A 429 -14.14 -11.25 2.54
C CYS A 429 -14.63 -9.82 2.81
N ASP A 430 -15.08 -9.10 1.77
CA ASP A 430 -15.56 -7.71 1.87
C ASP A 430 -17.05 -7.73 2.22
N GLU A 431 -17.36 -7.58 3.51
CA GLU A 431 -18.72 -7.64 4.09
C GLU A 431 -19.54 -8.84 3.60
N PRO A 432 -19.05 -10.07 3.75
CA PRO A 432 -19.60 -11.25 3.05
C PRO A 432 -21.02 -11.64 3.51
N THR A 433 -21.56 -10.98 4.51
CA THR A 433 -22.83 -11.34 5.16
C THR A 433 -23.86 -10.21 5.25
N THR A 434 -23.53 -9.00 4.78
CA THR A 434 -24.37 -7.79 4.94
C THR A 434 -25.80 -7.91 4.36
N ALA A 435 -25.99 -8.74 3.33
CA ALA A 435 -27.29 -8.93 2.67
C ALA A 435 -28.02 -10.22 3.11
N LEU A 436 -27.60 -10.83 4.21
CA LEU A 436 -28.13 -12.12 4.70
C LEU A 436 -28.79 -11.97 6.06
N ASP A 437 -29.74 -12.84 6.36
CA ASP A 437 -30.32 -12.94 7.71
C ASP A 437 -29.29 -13.52 8.70
N VAL A 438 -29.48 -13.23 9.99
CA VAL A 438 -28.54 -13.56 11.08
C VAL A 438 -28.18 -15.05 11.12
N THR A 439 -29.15 -15.94 10.86
CA THR A 439 -28.93 -17.39 10.89
C THR A 439 -28.02 -17.83 9.73
N ILE A 440 -28.28 -17.35 8.51
CA ILE A 440 -27.45 -17.64 7.34
C ILE A 440 -26.08 -16.98 7.48
N GLN A 441 -25.99 -15.78 8.06
CA GLN A 441 -24.74 -15.10 8.35
C GLN A 441 -23.80 -16.00 9.19
N ALA A 442 -24.29 -16.52 10.32
CA ALA A 442 -23.52 -17.42 11.17
C ALA A 442 -23.06 -18.69 10.42
N GLN A 443 -23.92 -19.26 9.58
CA GLN A 443 -23.57 -20.43 8.76
C GLN A 443 -22.47 -20.12 7.72
N ILE A 444 -22.50 -18.96 7.06
CA ILE A 444 -21.50 -18.56 6.08
C ILE A 444 -20.15 -18.32 6.74
N LEU A 445 -20.12 -17.64 7.90
CA LEU A 445 -18.89 -17.39 8.64
C LEU A 445 -18.25 -18.69 9.14
N ARG A 446 -19.06 -19.60 9.66
CA ARG A 446 -18.59 -20.93 10.06
C ARG A 446 -18.03 -21.71 8.86
N LEU A 447 -18.75 -21.70 7.72
CA LEU A 447 -18.28 -22.32 6.49
C LEU A 447 -16.90 -21.80 6.08
N ILE A 448 -16.68 -20.49 6.05
CA ILE A 448 -15.38 -19.90 5.69
C ILE A 448 -14.29 -20.36 6.67
N LYS A 449 -14.58 -20.37 7.99
CA LYS A 449 -13.63 -20.81 9.02
C LYS A 449 -13.29 -22.30 8.89
N ASP A 450 -14.26 -23.15 8.61
CA ASP A 450 -14.05 -24.60 8.40
C ASP A 450 -13.22 -24.85 7.14
N LEU A 451 -13.55 -24.17 6.03
CA LEU A 451 -12.78 -24.23 4.79
C LEU A 451 -11.36 -23.68 4.93
N GLN A 452 -11.16 -22.62 5.75
CA GLN A 452 -9.83 -22.10 6.04
C GLN A 452 -8.97 -23.15 6.74
N LYS A 453 -9.51 -23.86 7.73
CA LYS A 453 -8.80 -24.96 8.42
C LYS A 453 -8.50 -26.13 7.50
N GLU A 454 -9.43 -26.48 6.61
CA GLU A 454 -9.26 -27.59 5.67
C GLU A 454 -8.24 -27.27 4.56
N LEU A 455 -8.35 -26.08 3.96
CA LEU A 455 -7.59 -25.68 2.77
C LEU A 455 -6.34 -24.85 3.06
N GLY A 456 -6.18 -24.35 4.28
CA GLY A 456 -4.97 -23.69 4.76
C GLY A 456 -4.71 -22.30 4.13
N PHE A 457 -5.74 -21.52 3.79
CA PHE A 457 -5.58 -20.15 3.30
C PHE A 457 -5.65 -19.12 4.44
N THR A 458 -5.15 -17.92 4.18
CA THR A 458 -5.26 -16.75 5.05
C THR A 458 -6.54 -15.99 4.73
N THR A 459 -7.28 -15.52 5.73
CA THR A 459 -8.49 -14.70 5.53
C THR A 459 -8.27 -13.25 5.95
N VAL A 460 -8.81 -12.32 5.14
CA VAL A 460 -8.90 -10.90 5.50
C VAL A 460 -10.38 -10.50 5.45
N PHE A 461 -10.98 -10.34 6.61
CA PHE A 461 -12.37 -9.92 6.73
C PHE A 461 -12.47 -8.40 6.81
N ILE A 462 -13.36 -7.83 6.04
CA ILE A 462 -13.82 -6.45 6.19
C ILE A 462 -15.23 -6.52 6.73
N THR A 463 -15.46 -5.90 7.89
CA THR A 463 -16.79 -5.80 8.48
C THR A 463 -16.87 -4.59 9.40
N HIS A 464 -18.09 -4.11 9.61
CA HIS A 464 -18.42 -3.13 10.65
C HIS A 464 -19.04 -3.79 11.89
N ASP A 465 -19.32 -5.11 11.83
CA ASP A 465 -19.89 -5.87 12.93
C ASP A 465 -18.78 -6.48 13.80
N LEU A 466 -18.52 -5.86 14.93
CA LEU A 466 -17.52 -6.31 15.91
C LEU A 466 -17.90 -7.64 16.58
N GLY A 467 -19.19 -7.97 16.67
CA GLY A 467 -19.65 -9.25 17.18
C GLY A 467 -19.23 -10.41 16.26
N VAL A 468 -19.25 -10.19 14.96
CA VAL A 468 -18.72 -11.12 13.95
C VAL A 468 -17.22 -11.29 14.13
N VAL A 469 -16.49 -10.18 14.28
CA VAL A 469 -15.02 -10.17 14.41
C VAL A 469 -14.54 -11.02 15.57
N ALA A 470 -15.18 -10.88 16.73
CA ALA A 470 -14.83 -11.63 17.94
C ALA A 470 -14.85 -13.16 17.75
N ASN A 471 -15.67 -13.66 16.80
CA ASN A 471 -15.84 -15.09 16.56
C ASN A 471 -14.95 -15.66 15.46
N ILE A 472 -14.49 -14.81 14.50
CA ILE A 472 -13.82 -15.30 13.30
C ILE A 472 -12.35 -14.86 13.19
N ALA A 473 -11.99 -13.73 13.79
CA ALA A 473 -10.66 -13.17 13.67
C ALA A 473 -9.70 -13.66 14.77
N GLU A 474 -8.42 -13.72 14.44
CA GLU A 474 -7.32 -13.88 15.39
C GLU A 474 -6.70 -12.51 15.71
N ARG A 475 -6.62 -11.63 14.72
CA ARG A 475 -6.11 -10.26 14.84
C ARG A 475 -7.09 -9.26 14.27
N VAL A 476 -7.06 -8.05 14.82
CA VAL A 476 -7.94 -6.95 14.40
C VAL A 476 -7.10 -5.71 14.11
N ALA A 477 -7.34 -5.10 12.95
CA ALA A 477 -6.82 -3.78 12.59
C ALA A 477 -7.98 -2.79 12.53
N VAL A 478 -7.95 -1.77 13.37
CA VAL A 478 -8.97 -0.71 13.42
C VAL A 478 -8.55 0.41 12.50
N LEU A 479 -9.37 0.71 11.50
CA LEU A 479 -9.08 1.70 10.47
C LEU A 479 -9.97 2.94 10.63
N TYR A 480 -9.35 4.13 10.71
CA TYR A 480 -10.05 5.41 10.78
C TYR A 480 -9.35 6.46 9.91
N GLY A 481 -10.11 7.24 9.16
CA GLY A 481 -9.58 8.33 8.32
C GLY A 481 -8.44 7.90 7.38
N GLY A 482 -8.48 6.66 6.87
CA GLY A 482 -7.48 6.08 5.99
C GLY A 482 -6.22 5.58 6.69
N GLN A 483 -6.19 5.46 8.01
CA GLN A 483 -5.03 4.97 8.79
C GLN A 483 -5.43 3.84 9.73
N ILE A 484 -4.50 2.93 10.01
CA ILE A 484 -4.63 1.99 11.12
C ILE A 484 -4.34 2.76 12.40
N VAL A 485 -5.34 2.82 13.28
CA VAL A 485 -5.24 3.54 14.56
C VAL A 485 -4.95 2.59 15.72
N GLU A 486 -5.36 1.32 15.59
CA GLU A 486 -5.06 0.28 16.57
C GLU A 486 -4.98 -1.07 15.88
N ILE A 487 -4.06 -1.93 16.30
CA ILE A 487 -3.91 -3.30 15.81
C ILE A 487 -3.42 -4.21 16.93
N GLY A 488 -4.01 -5.39 17.04
CA GLY A 488 -3.62 -6.39 18.03
C GLY A 488 -4.33 -7.71 17.83
N SER A 489 -4.16 -8.64 18.76
CA SER A 489 -5.03 -9.81 18.88
C SER A 489 -6.48 -9.38 19.13
N VAL A 490 -7.44 -10.27 18.92
CA VAL A 490 -8.84 -10.00 19.32
C VAL A 490 -8.92 -9.66 20.79
N GLU A 491 -8.20 -10.40 21.63
CA GLU A 491 -8.14 -10.15 23.06
C GLU A 491 -7.59 -8.75 23.38
N ASP A 492 -6.51 -8.32 22.73
CA ASP A 492 -5.93 -6.99 22.94
C ASP A 492 -6.94 -5.88 22.61
N VAL A 493 -7.51 -5.92 21.41
CA VAL A 493 -8.37 -4.83 20.90
C VAL A 493 -9.73 -4.79 21.58
N PHE A 494 -10.27 -5.95 22.01
CA PHE A 494 -11.58 -6.02 22.65
C PHE A 494 -11.51 -5.83 24.17
N TYR A 495 -10.49 -6.35 24.84
CA TYR A 495 -10.43 -6.34 26.31
C TYR A 495 -9.47 -5.30 26.89
N ASP A 496 -8.52 -4.80 26.09
CA ASP A 496 -7.58 -3.75 26.49
C ASP A 496 -7.41 -2.66 25.40
N PRO A 497 -8.53 -2.15 24.83
CA PRO A 497 -8.45 -1.14 23.77
C PRO A 497 -7.76 0.13 24.26
N ARG A 498 -6.93 0.75 23.42
CA ARG A 498 -6.11 1.90 23.78
C ARG A 498 -6.45 3.18 23.03
N HIS A 499 -6.97 3.06 21.80
CA HIS A 499 -7.31 4.23 21.01
C HIS A 499 -8.74 4.73 21.32
N PRO A 500 -8.95 6.05 21.50
CA PRO A 500 -10.29 6.60 21.78
C PRO A 500 -11.36 6.24 20.74
N TYR A 501 -10.97 6.07 19.48
CA TYR A 501 -11.91 5.60 18.45
C TYR A 501 -12.35 4.15 18.67
N THR A 502 -11.43 3.27 19.07
CA THR A 502 -11.78 1.88 19.43
C THR A 502 -12.72 1.84 20.63
N TRP A 503 -12.49 2.71 21.63
CA TRP A 503 -13.41 2.86 22.75
C TRP A 503 -14.82 3.27 22.29
N ALA A 504 -14.89 4.23 21.37
CA ALA A 504 -16.16 4.70 20.84
C ALA A 504 -16.88 3.63 20.01
N LEU A 505 -16.14 2.85 19.20
CA LEU A 505 -16.69 1.73 18.43
C LEU A 505 -17.25 0.63 19.35
N LEU A 506 -16.49 0.22 20.36
CA LEU A 506 -16.93 -0.79 21.33
C LEU A 506 -18.12 -0.28 22.14
N SER A 507 -18.10 1.00 22.56
CA SER A 507 -19.21 1.60 23.30
C SER A 507 -20.51 1.68 22.50
N SER A 508 -20.45 1.64 21.18
CA SER A 508 -21.62 1.67 20.30
C SER A 508 -22.28 0.29 20.08
N LEU A 509 -21.70 -0.77 20.65
CA LEU A 509 -22.24 -2.13 20.52
C LEU A 509 -23.54 -2.28 21.32
N PRO A 510 -24.67 -2.66 20.69
CA PRO A 510 -25.94 -2.84 21.40
C PRO A 510 -25.88 -3.88 22.52
N GLN A 511 -25.03 -4.92 22.35
CA GLN A 511 -24.85 -6.00 23.30
C GLN A 511 -24.23 -5.53 24.64
N LEU A 512 -23.54 -4.40 24.65
CA LEU A 512 -22.87 -3.83 25.81
C LEU A 512 -23.70 -2.75 26.51
N CYS A 513 -24.87 -2.41 25.96
CA CYS A 513 -25.76 -1.42 26.53
C CYS A 513 -26.76 -2.10 27.49
N GLU A 514 -27.01 -1.47 28.62
CA GLU A 514 -28.09 -1.89 29.53
C GLU A 514 -29.46 -1.70 28.87
N LYS A 515 -30.39 -2.65 29.09
CA LYS A 515 -31.75 -2.54 28.55
C LYS A 515 -32.43 -1.24 29.02
N GLY A 516 -32.82 -0.38 28.08
CA GLY A 516 -33.51 0.88 28.36
C GLY A 516 -32.60 2.10 28.41
N THR A 517 -31.31 1.96 28.18
CA THR A 517 -30.39 3.11 27.97
C THR A 517 -30.27 3.45 26.50
N ASP A 518 -30.00 4.74 26.19
CA ASP A 518 -29.74 5.19 24.84
C ASP A 518 -28.42 4.61 24.32
N LEU A 519 -28.40 4.17 23.07
CA LEU A 519 -27.19 3.69 22.42
C LEU A 519 -26.18 4.82 22.28
N PHE A 520 -24.92 4.54 22.64
CA PHE A 520 -23.84 5.49 22.43
C PHE A 520 -23.64 5.74 20.92
N SER A 521 -23.70 7.00 20.53
CA SER A 521 -23.44 7.45 19.15
C SER A 521 -22.16 8.25 19.11
N ILE A 522 -21.25 7.91 18.20
CA ILE A 522 -20.01 8.66 18.01
C ILE A 522 -20.36 10.06 17.48
N PRO A 523 -20.00 11.14 18.20
CA PRO A 523 -20.39 12.50 17.83
C PRO A 523 -19.69 12.96 16.55
N GLY A 524 -20.32 13.89 15.82
CA GLY A 524 -19.77 14.52 14.63
C GLY A 524 -19.69 13.61 13.40
N THR A 525 -18.98 14.06 12.38
CA THR A 525 -18.81 13.34 11.11
C THR A 525 -17.33 12.97 10.90
N PRO A 526 -17.04 11.86 10.21
CA PRO A 526 -15.66 11.52 9.83
C PRO A 526 -15.00 12.65 9.02
N PRO A 527 -13.66 12.79 9.13
CA PRO A 527 -12.95 13.85 8.43
C PRO A 527 -13.05 13.66 6.91
N SER A 528 -13.15 14.78 6.20
CA SER A 528 -13.12 14.75 4.73
C SER A 528 -11.73 14.34 4.23
N LEU A 529 -11.66 13.24 3.49
CA LEU A 529 -10.41 12.73 2.90
C LEU A 529 -9.91 13.57 1.71
N TYR A 530 -10.64 14.60 1.29
CA TYR A 530 -10.18 15.61 0.34
C TYR A 530 -9.25 16.64 0.97
N ASN A 531 -9.39 16.86 2.28
CA ASN A 531 -8.59 17.84 3.01
C ASN A 531 -7.35 17.18 3.62
N LYS A 532 -6.28 17.96 3.77
CA LYS A 532 -5.12 17.50 4.53
C LYS A 532 -5.52 17.38 6.00
N ILE A 533 -5.49 16.16 6.52
CA ILE A 533 -5.70 15.93 7.94
C ILE A 533 -4.38 16.26 8.65
N VAL A 534 -4.46 17.14 9.66
CA VAL A 534 -3.34 17.52 10.52
C VAL A 534 -3.61 16.93 11.90
N GLY A 535 -2.59 16.33 12.51
CA GLY A 535 -2.73 15.67 13.80
C GLY A 535 -3.50 14.34 13.72
N ASP A 536 -4.11 13.94 14.84
CA ASP A 536 -4.95 12.75 14.92
C ASP A 536 -6.28 12.99 14.21
N ALA A 537 -6.61 12.10 13.28
CA ALA A 537 -7.84 12.16 12.51
C ALA A 537 -9.11 12.09 13.38
N PHE A 538 -9.05 11.44 14.54
CA PHE A 538 -10.18 11.29 15.45
C PHE A 538 -10.29 12.43 16.48
N ALA A 539 -9.25 13.22 16.68
CA ALA A 539 -9.22 14.30 17.67
C ALA A 539 -10.48 15.21 17.67
N PRO A 540 -11.01 15.66 16.52
CA PRO A 540 -12.21 16.52 16.50
C PRO A 540 -13.47 15.86 17.05
N ARG A 541 -13.49 14.52 17.18
CA ARG A 541 -14.62 13.72 17.66
C ARG A 541 -14.36 13.08 19.04
N SER A 542 -13.14 13.20 19.54
CA SER A 542 -12.70 12.62 20.80
C SER A 542 -12.85 13.60 21.95
N GLN A 543 -13.57 13.19 22.99
CA GLN A 543 -13.62 13.94 24.26
C GLN A 543 -12.29 13.87 25.05
N TYR A 544 -11.36 13.02 24.65
CA TYR A 544 -10.05 12.81 25.26
C TYR A 544 -8.93 13.51 24.50
N ALA A 545 -9.26 14.29 23.45
CA ALA A 545 -8.28 14.95 22.61
C ALA A 545 -7.47 15.98 23.39
N MET A 546 -6.16 15.95 23.23
CA MET A 546 -5.22 16.89 23.77
C MET A 546 -4.84 17.95 22.72
N ALA A 547 -4.25 19.06 23.13
CA ALA A 547 -3.82 20.11 22.20
C ALA A 547 -2.79 19.63 21.16
N ILE A 548 -2.00 18.60 21.47
CA ILE A 548 -1.04 18.00 20.55
C ILE A 548 -1.73 17.20 19.45
N ASP A 549 -2.83 16.51 19.78
CA ASP A 549 -3.62 15.73 18.80
C ASP A 549 -4.13 16.58 17.62
N LEU A 550 -4.31 17.88 17.83
CA LEU A 550 -4.75 18.80 16.78
C LEU A 550 -3.59 19.33 15.92
N LYS A 551 -2.34 19.12 16.33
CA LYS A 551 -1.13 19.68 15.68
C LYS A 551 -0.24 18.64 15.06
N GLU A 552 -0.04 17.52 15.76
CA GLU A 552 0.92 16.48 15.39
C GLU A 552 0.24 15.10 15.39
N GLU A 553 0.52 14.34 14.35
CA GLU A 553 0.03 12.96 14.22
C GLU A 553 0.72 12.07 15.25
N PRO A 554 -0.02 11.29 16.07
CA PRO A 554 0.60 10.39 17.04
C PRO A 554 1.40 9.30 16.33
N PRO A 555 2.55 8.89 16.87
CA PRO A 555 3.24 7.70 16.40
C PRO A 555 2.47 6.44 16.80
N MET A 556 2.81 5.31 16.19
CA MET A 556 2.30 4.01 16.61
C MET A 556 3.07 3.56 17.84
N PHE A 557 2.44 3.57 19.01
CA PHE A 557 3.01 3.07 20.27
C PHE A 557 2.81 1.57 20.39
N GLN A 558 3.83 0.87 20.87
CA GLN A 558 3.73 -0.54 21.22
C GLN A 558 3.22 -0.68 22.65
N VAL A 559 2.10 -1.37 22.83
CA VAL A 559 1.47 -1.64 24.12
C VAL A 559 1.93 -3.01 24.66
N SER A 560 1.94 -4.03 23.78
CA SER A 560 2.45 -5.38 24.05
C SER A 560 3.20 -5.91 22.82
N GLU A 561 3.64 -7.16 22.85
CA GLU A 561 4.28 -7.80 21.69
C GLU A 561 3.39 -7.83 20.44
N THR A 562 2.07 -7.92 20.63
CA THR A 562 1.07 -8.04 19.56
C THR A 562 0.20 -6.81 19.41
N HIS A 563 0.18 -5.89 20.39
CA HIS A 563 -0.73 -4.76 20.49
C HIS A 563 -0.04 -3.42 20.23
N PHE A 564 -0.55 -2.67 19.28
CA PHE A 564 -0.06 -1.34 18.92
C PHE A 564 -1.23 -0.37 18.77
N ALA A 565 -1.06 0.87 19.25
CA ALA A 565 -2.08 1.91 19.14
C ALA A 565 -1.46 3.28 18.82
N LYS A 566 -2.16 4.04 17.99
CA LYS A 566 -1.72 5.33 17.45
C LYS A 566 -2.42 6.48 18.18
N THR A 567 -2.01 6.73 19.41
CA THR A 567 -2.60 7.79 20.27
C THR A 567 -1.58 8.39 21.21
N TRP A 568 -1.59 9.72 21.34
CA TRP A 568 -0.77 10.44 22.31
C TRP A 568 -1.11 10.11 23.77
N LEU A 569 -2.26 9.49 24.06
CA LEU A 569 -2.60 9.04 25.40
C LEU A 569 -1.64 7.97 25.95
N LEU A 570 -0.84 7.35 25.11
CA LEU A 570 0.20 6.38 25.47
C LEU A 570 1.57 7.02 25.70
N ASP A 571 1.73 8.31 25.43
CA ASP A 571 2.96 9.03 25.74
C ASP A 571 3.17 9.07 27.26
N PRO A 572 4.39 8.82 27.78
CA PRO A 572 4.68 8.88 29.22
C PRO A 572 4.35 10.21 29.89
N ALA A 573 4.33 11.32 29.11
CA ALA A 573 3.98 12.66 29.62
C ALA A 573 2.47 12.95 29.55
N ALA A 574 1.66 12.06 28.94
CA ALA A 574 0.23 12.26 28.82
C ALA A 574 -0.49 12.09 30.16
N PRO A 575 -1.64 12.77 30.38
CA PRO A 575 -2.47 12.54 31.54
C PRO A 575 -3.02 11.10 31.49
N LYS A 576 -3.07 10.45 32.64
CA LYS A 576 -3.70 9.12 32.75
C LYS A 576 -5.21 9.25 32.53
N VAL A 577 -5.70 8.62 31.50
CA VAL A 577 -7.12 8.58 31.14
C VAL A 577 -7.58 7.14 31.20
N GLU A 578 -8.71 6.89 31.84
CA GLU A 578 -9.35 5.58 31.88
C GLU A 578 -10.34 5.43 30.73
N ALA A 579 -10.44 4.21 30.19
CA ALA A 579 -11.44 3.89 29.20
C ALA A 579 -12.87 4.09 29.77
N PRO A 580 -13.88 4.37 28.93
CA PRO A 580 -15.27 4.52 29.36
C PRO A 580 -15.77 3.35 30.19
N ALA A 581 -16.56 3.61 31.25
CA ALA A 581 -17.02 2.61 32.19
C ALA A 581 -17.82 1.44 31.57
N ASN A 582 -18.50 1.71 30.44
CA ASN A 582 -19.27 0.68 29.72
C ASN A 582 -18.39 -0.37 29.02
N ILE A 583 -17.12 -0.06 28.73
CA ILE A 583 -16.16 -1.01 28.13
C ILE A 583 -15.12 -1.51 29.16
N GLN A 584 -15.09 -0.96 30.35
CA GLN A 584 -14.29 -1.55 31.44
C GLN A 584 -14.85 -2.92 31.83
N ASN A 585 -13.96 -3.87 32.07
CA ASN A 585 -14.29 -5.27 32.41
C ASN A 585 -15.17 -5.99 31.37
N LEU A 586 -14.89 -5.69 30.07
CA LEU A 586 -15.65 -6.25 28.95
C LEU A 586 -15.64 -7.79 28.95
N HIS A 587 -14.53 -8.41 29.36
CA HIS A 587 -14.40 -9.85 29.49
C HIS A 587 -15.46 -10.45 30.43
N GLU A 588 -15.69 -9.83 31.60
CA GLU A 588 -16.70 -10.30 32.54
C GLU A 588 -18.14 -10.09 32.02
N LYS A 589 -18.37 -9.00 31.28
CA LYS A 589 -19.68 -8.69 30.71
C LYS A 589 -20.05 -9.66 29.59
N ILE A 590 -19.12 -9.95 28.70
CA ILE A 590 -19.33 -10.87 27.57
C ILE A 590 -19.47 -12.32 28.10
N SER A 591 -18.65 -12.76 29.04
CA SER A 591 -18.75 -14.11 29.60
C SER A 591 -20.08 -14.33 30.32
N LYS A 592 -20.62 -13.35 31.04
CA LYS A 592 -21.95 -13.42 31.65
C LYS A 592 -23.07 -13.56 30.63
N THR A 593 -22.98 -12.84 29.51
CA THR A 593 -23.99 -12.89 28.44
C THR A 593 -24.01 -14.27 27.74
N TYR A 594 -22.84 -14.91 27.57
CA TYR A 594 -22.78 -16.26 27.00
C TYR A 594 -23.37 -17.35 27.95
N ILE A 595 -23.16 -17.21 29.24
CA ILE A 595 -23.71 -18.16 30.24
C ILE A 595 -25.25 -18.09 30.29
N GLU A 596 -25.84 -16.90 30.07
CA GLU A 596 -27.31 -16.74 30.01
C GLU A 596 -27.94 -17.32 28.74
N TYR A 597 -27.17 -17.53 27.66
CA TYR A 597 -27.65 -18.14 26.40
C TYR A 597 -27.49 -19.67 26.38
N GLU A 598 -26.64 -20.25 27.22
CA GLU A 598 -26.49 -21.72 27.38
C GLU A 598 -27.38 -22.32 28.47
N ALA A 599 -28.03 -21.52 29.30
CA ALA A 599 -29.00 -21.92 30.31
C ALA A 599 -30.44 -21.71 29.81
#